data_341cc9e7271ef8ace5df90f03f4e200f
#
_entry.id   341cc9e7271ef8ace5df90f03f4e200f
#
_cell.length_a   1.000
_cell.length_b   1.000
_cell.length_c   1.000
_cell.angle_alpha   90.00
_cell.angle_beta   90.00
_cell.angle_gamma   90.00
#
_symmetry.space_group_name_H-M   'P 1'
#
loop_
_entity.id
_entity.type
_entity.pdbx_description
1 polymer ?
#
loop_
_entity_poly.entity_id
_entity_poly.type
_entity_poly.pdbx_seq_one_letter_code
_entity_poly.pdbx_strand_id
1 'polypeptide(L)'
;MCFFALATASQLDGCYHVFVDAGANIGIHTRFLFEPSKFPRSSFRKVFDKYFGADRDPLTTCAVAFEPNPMHRAHHLRQQALYERRGWRYVPIASAVGARGKPHVLREHSSRGAVSRLHI
;
A
#
# COMPACT_ATOMS: atom_id res chain seq x y z
N MET A 1 13.49 -21.43 32.81
CA MET A 1 12.55 -21.14 31.75
C MET A 1 13.00 -19.86 31.06
N CYS A 2 13.64 -19.98 29.91
CA CYS A 2 13.96 -18.81 29.07
C CYS A 2 12.73 -18.43 28.27
N PHE A 3 12.10 -17.34 28.63
CA PHE A 3 11.12 -16.69 27.77
C PHE A 3 11.89 -16.07 26.60
N PHE A 4 11.91 -16.73 25.47
CA PHE A 4 12.21 -16.08 24.21
C PHE A 4 11.02 -15.16 23.92
N ALA A 5 11.18 -13.87 24.23
CA ALA A 5 10.33 -12.85 23.64
C ALA A 5 10.62 -12.92 22.14
N LEU A 6 9.72 -13.54 21.37
CA LEU A 6 9.68 -13.42 19.93
C LEU A 6 9.42 -11.93 19.66
N ALA A 7 10.48 -11.17 19.45
CA ALA A 7 10.36 -9.84 18.88
C ALA A 7 9.72 -10.04 17.49
N THR A 8 8.43 -9.73 17.36
CA THR A 8 7.77 -9.71 16.07
C THR A 8 8.43 -8.63 15.24
N ALA A 9 9.21 -9.04 14.23
CA ALA A 9 9.81 -8.11 13.30
C ALA A 9 8.71 -7.23 12.69
N SER A 10 8.93 -5.91 12.67
CA SER A 10 8.02 -4.99 11.98
C SER A 10 7.99 -5.30 10.49
N GLN A 11 6.84 -5.17 9.85
CA GLN A 11 6.72 -5.31 8.40
C GLN A 11 7.57 -4.31 7.62
N LEU A 12 8.07 -3.26 8.29
CA LEU A 12 8.90 -2.21 7.72
C LEU A 12 10.38 -2.32 8.12
N ASP A 13 10.78 -3.37 8.83
CA ASP A 13 12.18 -3.57 9.19
C ASP A 13 13.04 -3.77 7.94
N GLY A 14 14.15 -3.03 7.85
CA GLY A 14 15.04 -3.03 6.69
C GLY A 14 14.58 -2.13 5.53
N CYS A 15 13.49 -1.38 5.68
CA CYS A 15 13.08 -0.39 4.69
C CYS A 15 13.93 0.88 4.82
N TYR A 16 14.61 1.25 3.75
CA TYR A 16 15.30 2.54 3.66
C TYR A 16 14.36 3.65 3.22
N HIS A 17 13.50 3.36 2.23
CA HIS A 17 12.42 4.25 1.80
C HIS A 17 11.07 3.60 2.10
N VAL A 18 10.14 4.39 2.63
CA VAL A 18 8.77 3.96 2.87
C VAL A 18 7.81 4.92 2.17
N PHE A 19 7.02 4.39 1.25
CA PHE A 19 5.91 5.09 0.62
C PHE A 19 4.61 4.72 1.33
N VAL A 20 3.84 5.73 1.72
CA VAL A 20 2.50 5.56 2.30
C VAL A 20 1.46 6.08 1.32
N ASP A 21 0.61 5.19 0.84
CA ASP A 21 -0.50 5.51 -0.08
C ASP A 21 -1.83 5.49 0.70
N ALA A 22 -2.35 6.66 0.98
CA ALA A 22 -3.64 6.82 1.67
C ALA A 22 -4.76 6.95 0.64
N GLY A 23 -5.60 5.91 0.51
CA GLY A 23 -6.60 5.81 -0.54
C GLY A 23 -6.01 5.22 -1.83
N ALA A 24 -5.40 4.05 -1.70
CA ALA A 24 -4.62 3.42 -2.77
C ALA A 24 -5.45 2.96 -3.97
N ASN A 25 -6.78 2.87 -3.83
CA ASN A 25 -7.69 2.40 -4.88
C ASN A 25 -7.24 1.06 -5.45
N ILE A 26 -6.84 0.98 -6.71
CA ILE A 26 -6.33 -0.23 -7.35
C ILE A 26 -4.81 -0.42 -7.21
N GLY A 27 -4.12 0.40 -6.42
CA GLY A 27 -2.68 0.27 -6.14
C GLY A 27 -1.76 0.73 -7.27
N ILE A 28 -2.21 1.60 -8.16
CA ILE A 28 -1.43 2.05 -9.31
C ILE A 28 -0.19 2.86 -8.90
N HIS A 29 -0.27 3.66 -7.82
CA HIS A 29 0.87 4.45 -7.35
C HIS A 29 2.03 3.56 -6.92
N THR A 30 1.75 2.45 -6.26
CA THR A 30 2.77 1.45 -5.88
C THR A 30 3.42 0.82 -7.11
N ARG A 31 2.70 0.66 -8.20
CA ARG A 31 3.28 0.19 -9.46
C ARG A 31 4.23 1.20 -10.07
N PHE A 32 3.96 2.49 -9.99
CA PHE A 32 4.91 3.53 -10.41
C PHE A 32 6.19 3.51 -9.57
N LEU A 33 6.09 3.13 -8.30
CA LEU A 33 7.24 2.99 -7.41
C LEU A 33 8.12 1.79 -7.76
N PHE A 34 7.52 0.60 -7.90
CA PHE A 34 8.23 -0.67 -8.07
C PHE A 34 8.47 -1.07 -9.52
N GLU A 35 7.63 -0.61 -10.44
CA GLU A 35 7.68 -0.97 -11.85
C GLU A 35 7.84 0.27 -12.77
N PRO A 36 8.78 1.18 -12.47
CA PRO A 36 8.86 2.48 -13.17
C PRO A 36 9.09 2.36 -14.68
N SER A 37 9.74 1.30 -15.13
CA SER A 37 10.02 1.07 -16.56
C SER A 37 8.74 0.82 -17.37
N LYS A 38 7.67 0.34 -16.74
CA LYS A 38 6.36 0.15 -17.38
C LYS A 38 5.59 1.46 -17.56
N PHE A 39 6.00 2.52 -16.88
CA PHE A 39 5.29 3.80 -16.84
C PHE A 39 6.23 4.98 -17.15
N PRO A 40 6.91 5.00 -18.30
CA PRO A 40 7.96 5.99 -18.58
C PRO A 40 7.44 7.41 -18.65
N ARG A 41 6.15 7.61 -18.91
CA ARG A 41 5.50 8.93 -19.04
C ARG A 41 4.77 9.40 -17.77
N SER A 42 4.74 8.58 -16.71
CA SER A 42 4.04 8.93 -15.48
C SER A 42 4.73 10.08 -14.74
N SER A 43 3.96 11.10 -14.38
CA SER A 43 4.45 12.19 -13.51
C SER A 43 4.75 11.68 -12.10
N PHE A 44 3.99 10.71 -11.60
CA PHE A 44 4.24 10.07 -10.30
C PHE A 44 5.56 9.33 -10.25
N ARG A 45 5.96 8.67 -11.33
CA ARG A 45 7.29 8.08 -11.43
C ARG A 45 8.38 9.12 -11.17
N LYS A 46 8.26 10.29 -11.77
CA LYS A 46 9.23 11.39 -11.60
C LYS A 46 9.30 11.87 -10.15
N VAL A 47 8.18 11.86 -9.43
CA VAL A 47 8.14 12.19 -8.01
C VAL A 47 8.95 11.18 -7.21
N PHE A 48 8.75 9.88 -7.44
CA PHE A 48 9.53 8.84 -6.77
C PHE A 48 11.02 8.92 -7.13
N ASP A 49 11.36 9.16 -8.38
CA ASP A 49 12.74 9.33 -8.81
C ASP A 49 13.41 10.53 -8.12
N LYS A 50 12.67 11.61 -7.90
CA LYS A 50 13.16 12.80 -7.19
C LYS A 50 13.43 12.56 -5.71
N TYR A 51 12.52 11.87 -5.02
CA TYR A 51 12.58 11.74 -3.55
C TYR A 51 13.26 10.46 -3.08
N PHE A 52 13.18 9.38 -3.85
CA PHE A 52 13.75 8.08 -3.49
C PHE A 52 14.95 7.68 -4.36
N GLY A 53 15.26 8.46 -5.37
CA GLY A 53 16.28 8.14 -6.36
C GLY A 53 15.74 7.32 -7.55
N ALA A 54 16.25 7.59 -8.75
CA ALA A 54 15.88 6.84 -9.93
C ALA A 54 16.46 5.42 -9.92
N ASP A 55 17.56 5.22 -9.21
CA ASP A 55 18.30 3.97 -9.00
C ASP A 55 18.02 3.31 -7.66
N ARG A 56 16.89 3.67 -7.01
CA ARG A 56 16.49 3.09 -5.72
C ARG A 56 16.45 1.58 -5.75
N ASP A 57 16.92 0.96 -4.67
CA ASP A 57 16.87 -0.48 -4.52
C ASP A 57 15.45 -0.92 -4.13
N PRO A 58 14.75 -1.71 -4.97
CA PRO A 58 13.42 -2.18 -4.65
C PRO A 58 13.39 -3.14 -3.44
N LEU A 59 14.51 -3.76 -3.07
CA LEU A 59 14.58 -4.65 -1.90
C LEU A 59 14.55 -3.90 -0.57
N THR A 60 14.94 -2.62 -0.56
CA THR A 60 14.92 -1.75 0.62
C THR A 60 13.90 -0.62 0.50
N THR A 61 13.09 -0.62 -0.55
CA THR A 61 11.97 0.28 -0.76
C THR A 61 10.68 -0.45 -0.41
N CYS A 62 9.84 0.17 0.42
CA CYS A 62 8.61 -0.45 0.92
C CYS A 62 7.43 0.46 0.64
N ALA A 63 6.26 -0.14 0.48
CA ALA A 63 5.00 0.59 0.34
C ALA A 63 3.95 0.06 1.30
N VAL A 64 3.25 0.98 1.96
CA VAL A 64 2.06 0.71 2.77
C VAL A 64 0.88 1.38 2.09
N ALA A 65 -0.13 0.60 1.74
CA ALA A 65 -1.29 1.07 1.01
C ALA A 65 -2.57 0.89 1.83
N PHE A 66 -3.23 2.00 2.14
CA PHE A 66 -4.51 2.00 2.84
C PHE A 66 -5.64 2.12 1.82
N GLU A 67 -6.49 1.10 1.75
CA GLU A 67 -7.67 1.10 0.90
C GLU A 67 -8.84 0.44 1.62
N PRO A 68 -9.88 1.22 1.99
CA PRO A 68 -11.00 0.71 2.75
C PRO A 68 -12.04 -0.03 1.89
N ASN A 69 -12.05 0.18 0.56
CA ASN A 69 -13.05 -0.44 -0.29
C ASN A 69 -12.81 -1.95 -0.41
N PRO A 70 -13.72 -2.80 0.09
CA PRO A 70 -13.55 -4.25 0.07
C PRO A 70 -13.50 -4.83 -1.35
N MET A 71 -14.02 -4.14 -2.36
CA MET A 71 -13.96 -4.58 -3.75
C MET A 71 -12.52 -4.61 -4.30
N HIS A 72 -11.61 -3.81 -3.73
CA HIS A 72 -10.21 -3.78 -4.13
C HIS A 72 -9.33 -4.76 -3.36
N ARG A 73 -9.84 -5.38 -2.31
CA ARG A 73 -9.04 -6.23 -1.41
C ARG A 73 -8.35 -7.39 -2.14
N ALA A 74 -9.08 -8.13 -2.96
CA ALA A 74 -8.52 -9.28 -3.71
C ALA A 74 -7.42 -8.83 -4.67
N HIS A 75 -7.56 -7.66 -5.30
CA HIS A 75 -6.55 -7.09 -6.17
C HIS A 75 -5.26 -6.75 -5.41
N HIS A 76 -5.37 -6.09 -4.25
CA HIS A 76 -4.22 -5.76 -3.41
C HIS A 76 -3.49 -6.99 -2.89
N LEU A 77 -4.21 -8.05 -2.50
CA LEU A 77 -3.61 -9.30 -2.05
C LEU A 77 -2.87 -10.02 -3.19
N ARG A 78 -3.41 -10.01 -4.40
CA ARG A 78 -2.70 -10.55 -5.57
C ARG A 78 -1.42 -9.78 -5.88
N GLN A 79 -1.48 -8.45 -5.84
CA GLN A 79 -0.32 -7.58 -6.03
C GLN A 79 0.75 -7.84 -4.98
N GLN A 80 0.36 -7.96 -3.71
CA GLN A 80 1.25 -8.32 -2.61
C GLN A 80 1.97 -9.65 -2.90
N ALA A 81 1.23 -10.70 -3.25
CA ALA A 81 1.81 -12.00 -3.54
C ALA A 81 2.80 -11.98 -4.71
N LEU A 82 2.51 -11.22 -5.76
CA LEU A 82 3.42 -11.04 -6.90
C LEU A 82 4.70 -10.31 -6.51
N TYR A 83 4.59 -9.28 -5.67
CA TYR A 83 5.74 -8.49 -5.23
C TYR A 83 6.61 -9.26 -4.23
N GLU A 84 6.02 -10.02 -3.32
CA GLU A 84 6.74 -10.88 -2.39
C GLU A 84 7.65 -11.89 -3.10
N ARG A 85 7.21 -12.45 -4.24
CA ARG A 85 8.05 -13.34 -5.06
C ARG A 85 9.32 -12.67 -5.60
N ARG A 86 9.30 -11.34 -5.70
CA ARG A 86 10.45 -10.53 -6.14
C ARG A 86 11.26 -9.97 -4.96
N GLY A 87 10.86 -10.27 -3.73
CA GLY A 87 11.43 -9.71 -2.53
C GLY A 87 11.01 -8.24 -2.26
N TRP A 88 10.00 -7.76 -2.97
CA TRP A 88 9.48 -6.40 -2.81
C TRP A 88 8.41 -6.37 -1.72
N ARG A 89 8.47 -5.35 -0.88
CA ARG A 89 7.61 -5.26 0.30
C ARG A 89 6.47 -4.29 0.06
N TYR A 90 5.29 -4.88 -0.14
CA TYR A 90 4.03 -4.18 -0.28
C TYR A 90 3.07 -4.64 0.80
N VAL A 91 2.59 -3.71 1.63
CA VAL A 91 1.73 -3.97 2.79
C VAL A 91 0.36 -3.31 2.56
N PRO A 92 -0.62 -4.04 2.00
CA PRO A 92 -1.98 -3.52 1.85
C PRO A 92 -2.74 -3.65 3.17
N ILE A 93 -3.36 -2.55 3.59
CA ILE A 93 -4.18 -2.45 4.80
C ILE A 93 -5.60 -2.11 4.39
N ALA A 94 -6.56 -2.98 4.74
CA ALA A 94 -7.98 -2.80 4.44
C ALA A 94 -8.62 -1.82 5.44
N SER A 95 -8.18 -0.57 5.42
CA SER A 95 -8.66 0.49 6.30
C SER A 95 -8.52 1.85 5.64
N ALA A 96 -9.32 2.81 6.09
CA ALA A 96 -9.12 4.21 5.78
C ALA A 96 -8.13 4.84 6.76
N VAL A 97 -7.43 5.88 6.29
CA VAL A 97 -6.64 6.77 7.15
C VAL A 97 -7.51 7.97 7.51
N GLY A 98 -7.63 8.27 8.80
CA GLY A 98 -8.43 9.41 9.26
C GLY A 98 -8.16 9.77 10.72
N ALA A 99 -8.68 10.91 11.14
CA ALA A 99 -8.62 11.35 12.53
C ALA A 99 -9.53 10.48 13.41
N ARG A 100 -9.10 10.19 14.64
CA ARG A 100 -9.88 9.45 15.62
C ARG A 100 -11.24 10.12 15.89
N GLY A 101 -12.30 9.33 15.97
CA GLY A 101 -13.52 9.69 16.68
C GLY A 101 -14.77 9.99 15.85
N LYS A 102 -14.78 9.78 14.52
CA LYS A 102 -16.02 9.86 13.75
C LYS A 102 -16.16 8.65 12.83
N PRO A 103 -17.31 7.95 12.84
CA PRO A 103 -17.56 6.89 11.87
C PRO A 103 -17.64 7.51 10.48
N HIS A 104 -16.82 7.03 9.55
CA HIS A 104 -16.86 7.43 8.15
C HIS A 104 -17.80 6.49 7.40
N VAL A 105 -18.78 7.07 6.73
CA VAL A 105 -19.63 6.34 5.78
C VAL A 105 -18.97 6.43 4.41
N LEU A 106 -18.44 5.33 3.93
CA LEU A 106 -18.00 5.22 2.54
C LEU A 106 -19.24 5.08 1.67
N ARG A 107 -19.48 6.08 0.83
CA ARG A 107 -20.44 5.95 -0.25
C ARG A 107 -19.72 5.33 -1.45
N GLU A 108 -20.03 4.08 -1.73
CA GLU A 108 -19.67 3.52 -3.02
C GLU A 108 -20.44 4.28 -4.10
N HIS A 109 -19.71 4.90 -5.01
CA HIS A 109 -20.25 5.27 -6.30
C HIS A 109 -20.40 4.00 -7.15
N SER A 110 -21.31 3.16 -6.74
CA SER A 110 -21.82 2.09 -7.58
C SER A 110 -23.08 2.62 -8.22
N SER A 111 -23.24 2.36 -9.49
CA SER A 111 -24.49 2.57 -10.23
C SER A 111 -25.68 1.75 -9.70
N ARG A 112 -25.54 1.12 -8.54
CA ARG A 112 -26.55 0.39 -7.79
C ARG A 112 -26.34 0.63 -6.30
N GLY A 113 -27.00 1.61 -5.74
CA GLY A 113 -27.10 2.13 -4.40
C GLY A 113 -26.94 1.20 -3.17
N ALA A 114 -25.78 0.58 -2.99
CA ALA A 114 -25.45 -0.13 -1.77
C ALA A 114 -24.55 0.75 -0.89
N VAL A 115 -25.01 1.03 0.34
CA VAL A 115 -24.24 1.77 1.35
C VAL A 115 -23.62 0.75 2.30
N SER A 116 -22.30 0.60 2.24
CA SER A 116 -21.55 -0.20 3.22
C SER A 116 -21.12 0.71 4.38
N ARG A 117 -21.52 0.36 5.59
CA ARG A 117 -21.01 1.01 6.81
C ARG A 117 -19.73 0.31 7.25
N LEU A 118 -18.63 1.04 7.27
CA LEU A 118 -17.40 0.60 7.89
C LEU A 118 -17.33 1.18 9.30
N HIS A 119 -17.23 0.31 10.30
CA HIS A 119 -16.86 0.72 11.65
C HIS A 119 -15.35 0.55 11.80
N ILE A 120 -14.67 1.62 12.12
CA ILE A 120 -13.25 1.65 12.47
C ILE A 120 -13.12 1.77 13.98
#